data_7b684440422631a9576fd3cf5b9f0171
#
_entry.id   7b684440422631a9576fd3cf5b9f0171
#
_cell.length_a   1.000
_cell.length_b   1.000
_cell.length_c   1.000
_cell.angle_alpha   90.00
_cell.angle_beta   90.00
_cell.angle_gamma   90.00
#
_symmetry.space_group_name_H-M   'P 1'
#
loop_
_entity.id
_entity.type
_entity.pdbx_description
1 polymer ?
#
loop_
_entity_poly.entity_id
_entity_poly.type
_entity_poly.pdbx_seq_one_letter_code
_entity_poly.pdbx_strand_id
1 'polypeptide(L)'
;MKALVLSAQWEPRPGYEVSEFEKKTGKAVEGFNVWRHPKLEVKEIPQPEAGPGEALLRIRACGVCGSDIHFYETDKDDYILYPGLTKFPATIGHEFAGEIVEIGPGPEAKGFKVGDRVTVEEMVWCGYCRSCRDGFPNHCENLEEIGFTIDGAMAEYIVVPIKLCWKLDAVFERYSNEDLAWEVSATTEPTCVAYNTIFVRAGGFRPGAYVAIYGAGPIGLGAIQLCKAAGAAKVIAFETSEVRRRLAKEVGADAVYDPRKVTPSGVVMELTKGAGADLSVEAAGAPDKTIPEMEKTLAINGKIAVVGRAAQRVPMYLEAFQIRRGQLFGAQGHSGDGIFPSVIRMMGSGLIESSKIITARFPLNKTLAALRRAAKREDGKIIIKP
;
A
#
# COMPACT_ATOMS: atom_id res chain seq x y z
N MET A 1 -9.69 23.81 -8.89
CA MET A 1 -9.22 22.54 -9.46
C MET A 1 -10.24 21.43 -9.21
N LYS A 2 -10.24 20.38 -10.04
CA LYS A 2 -11.08 19.20 -9.80
C LYS A 2 -10.42 18.24 -8.81
N ALA A 3 -11.26 17.66 -7.91
CA ALA A 3 -10.82 16.66 -6.95
C ALA A 3 -11.94 15.67 -6.61
N LEU A 4 -11.61 14.43 -6.29
CA LEU A 4 -12.54 13.46 -5.74
C LEU A 4 -12.57 13.61 -4.20
N VAL A 5 -13.64 14.18 -3.69
CA VAL A 5 -13.82 14.44 -2.26
C VAL A 5 -14.74 13.40 -1.65
N LEU A 6 -14.26 12.78 -0.58
CA LEU A 6 -15.04 11.94 0.31
C LEU A 6 -15.54 12.77 1.48
N SER A 7 -16.82 12.66 1.79
CA SER A 7 -17.43 13.17 3.03
C SER A 7 -18.19 12.04 3.72
N ALA A 8 -18.18 12.02 5.06
CA ALA A 8 -18.93 11.08 5.87
C ALA A 8 -19.40 11.77 7.16
N GLN A 9 -20.38 11.20 7.82
CA GLN A 9 -20.89 11.71 9.09
C GLN A 9 -20.10 11.12 10.25
N TRP A 10 -19.69 11.98 11.20
CA TRP A 10 -19.12 11.55 12.46
C TRP A 10 -20.25 11.06 13.37
N GLU A 11 -20.44 9.76 13.43
CA GLU A 11 -21.52 9.10 14.20
C GLU A 11 -20.95 7.81 14.82
N PRO A 12 -20.30 7.89 16.00
CA PRO A 12 -19.70 6.70 16.62
C PRO A 12 -20.73 5.61 16.89
N ARG A 13 -20.32 4.35 16.66
CA ARG A 13 -21.17 3.18 16.94
C ARG A 13 -21.59 3.14 18.41
N PRO A 14 -22.79 2.62 18.71
CA PRO A 14 -23.18 2.34 20.07
C PRO A 14 -22.14 1.49 20.81
N GLY A 15 -21.65 1.98 21.95
CA GLY A 15 -20.62 1.30 22.74
C GLY A 15 -19.16 1.60 22.32
N TYR A 16 -18.93 2.36 21.26
CA TYR A 16 -17.59 2.86 20.95
C TYR A 16 -17.26 4.09 21.80
N GLU A 17 -16.18 4.02 22.57
CA GLU A 17 -15.69 5.11 23.40
C GLU A 17 -14.74 6.00 22.61
N VAL A 18 -15.21 7.18 22.20
CA VAL A 18 -14.39 8.18 21.51
C VAL A 18 -13.31 8.68 22.46
N SER A 19 -12.05 8.47 22.08
CA SER A 19 -10.88 8.89 22.86
C SER A 19 -10.70 10.41 22.88
N GLU A 20 -9.93 10.92 23.86
CA GLU A 20 -9.59 12.36 23.93
C GLU A 20 -8.79 12.83 22.70
N PHE A 21 -7.96 11.94 22.12
CA PHE A 21 -7.28 12.23 20.86
C PHE A 21 -8.27 12.48 19.72
N GLU A 22 -9.27 11.61 19.56
CA GLU A 22 -10.29 11.75 18.52
C GLU A 22 -11.14 13.00 18.70
N LYS A 23 -11.58 13.29 19.93
CA LYS A 23 -12.32 14.52 20.25
C LYS A 23 -11.52 15.78 19.91
N LYS A 24 -10.23 15.78 20.24
CA LYS A 24 -9.34 16.94 20.03
C LYS A 24 -8.99 17.15 18.56
N THR A 25 -8.77 16.07 17.80
CA THR A 25 -8.23 16.15 16.43
C THR A 25 -9.28 16.01 15.33
N GLY A 26 -10.45 15.45 15.66
CA GLY A 26 -11.45 15.05 14.67
C GLY A 26 -10.99 13.89 13.78
N LYS A 27 -9.94 13.14 14.20
CA LYS A 27 -9.46 11.95 13.51
C LYS A 27 -10.02 10.71 14.19
N ALA A 28 -10.71 9.86 13.45
CA ALA A 28 -11.13 8.56 13.94
C ALA A 28 -9.94 7.60 13.92
N VAL A 29 -9.60 7.02 15.07
CA VAL A 29 -8.55 5.99 15.18
C VAL A 29 -9.00 4.69 14.51
N GLU A 30 -10.29 4.40 14.64
CA GLU A 30 -10.95 3.25 14.01
C GLU A 30 -12.10 3.76 13.12
N GLY A 31 -11.79 4.11 11.87
CA GLY A 31 -12.75 4.74 10.95
C GLY A 31 -14.08 3.99 10.83
N PHE A 32 -14.04 2.65 10.77
CA PHE A 32 -15.23 1.78 10.67
C PHE A 32 -16.15 1.81 11.90
N ASN A 33 -15.70 2.37 13.01
CA ASN A 33 -16.49 2.57 14.23
C ASN A 33 -17.07 3.98 14.35
N VAL A 34 -16.67 4.91 13.47
CA VAL A 34 -16.97 6.34 13.63
C VAL A 34 -17.66 6.94 12.41
N TRP A 35 -17.21 6.62 11.20
CA TRP A 35 -17.68 7.26 9.99
C TRP A 35 -18.83 6.51 9.33
N ARG A 36 -19.93 7.24 9.08
CA ARG A 36 -21.18 6.70 8.54
C ARG A 36 -21.65 7.49 7.31
N HIS A 37 -22.44 6.85 6.44
CA HIS A 37 -23.03 7.47 5.24
C HIS A 37 -22.00 8.15 4.33
N PRO A 38 -20.96 7.45 3.83
CA PRO A 38 -19.94 8.03 2.98
C PRO A 38 -20.52 8.49 1.64
N LYS A 39 -20.07 9.67 1.18
CA LYS A 39 -20.41 10.23 -0.14
C LYS A 39 -19.14 10.62 -0.87
N LEU A 40 -19.00 10.15 -2.10
CA LEU A 40 -17.90 10.47 -3.00
C LEU A 40 -18.39 11.32 -4.17
N GLU A 41 -17.77 12.47 -4.38
CA GLU A 41 -18.12 13.39 -5.45
C GLU A 41 -16.87 14.01 -6.08
N VAL A 42 -16.82 14.05 -7.40
CA VAL A 42 -15.84 14.89 -8.11
C VAL A 42 -16.38 16.33 -8.08
N LYS A 43 -15.65 17.23 -7.43
CA LYS A 43 -16.04 18.64 -7.25
C LYS A 43 -14.90 19.57 -7.70
N GLU A 44 -15.29 20.82 -7.94
CA GLU A 44 -14.37 21.92 -8.01
C GLU A 44 -14.07 22.43 -6.59
N ILE A 45 -12.78 22.50 -6.25
CA ILE A 45 -12.27 23.03 -4.98
C ILE A 45 -11.18 24.07 -5.26
N PRO A 46 -10.88 24.99 -4.34
CA PRO A 46 -9.74 25.89 -4.49
C PRO A 46 -8.45 25.10 -4.74
N GLN A 47 -7.58 25.61 -5.61
CA GLN A 47 -6.23 25.06 -5.74
C GLN A 47 -5.42 25.49 -4.52
N PRO A 48 -4.71 24.55 -3.84
CA PRO A 48 -3.86 24.92 -2.72
C PRO A 48 -2.58 25.62 -3.20
N GLU A 49 -1.92 26.35 -2.28
CA GLU A 49 -0.65 27.04 -2.50
C GLU A 49 0.41 26.43 -1.58
N ALA A 50 1.65 26.35 -2.06
CA ALA A 50 2.74 25.77 -1.29
C ALA A 50 3.22 26.73 -0.17
N GLY A 51 3.09 26.30 1.07
CA GLY A 51 3.62 26.95 2.26
C GLY A 51 5.13 26.67 2.48
N PRO A 52 5.72 27.21 3.57
CA PRO A 52 7.11 26.92 3.91
C PRO A 52 7.39 25.42 4.08
N GLY A 53 8.42 24.91 3.38
CA GLY A 53 8.81 23.51 3.40
C GLY A 53 7.90 22.56 2.61
N GLU A 54 7.02 23.11 1.76
CA GLU A 54 6.09 22.37 0.93
C GLU A 54 6.34 22.56 -0.56
N ALA A 55 5.78 21.67 -1.35
CA ALA A 55 5.74 21.76 -2.80
C ALA A 55 4.30 21.53 -3.29
N LEU A 56 3.88 22.31 -4.29
CA LEU A 56 2.68 22.06 -5.08
C LEU A 56 3.03 21.13 -6.24
N LEU A 57 2.36 20.00 -6.30
CA LEU A 57 2.52 19.04 -7.38
C LEU A 57 1.31 19.09 -8.32
N ARG A 58 1.56 19.10 -9.63
CA ARG A 58 0.58 18.73 -10.64
C ARG A 58 0.58 17.21 -10.73
N ILE A 59 -0.54 16.57 -10.38
CA ILE A 59 -0.66 15.12 -10.42
C ILE A 59 -0.71 14.63 -11.86
N ARG A 60 0.06 13.57 -12.15
CA ARG A 60 0.15 12.96 -13.47
C ARG A 60 -0.45 11.55 -13.48
N ALA A 61 -0.38 10.85 -12.36
CA ALA A 61 -0.98 9.55 -12.17
C ALA A 61 -1.23 9.29 -10.67
N CYS A 62 -2.38 8.69 -10.36
CA CYS A 62 -2.72 8.23 -9.01
C CYS A 62 -3.26 6.80 -9.07
N GLY A 63 -2.69 5.88 -8.30
CA GLY A 63 -3.14 4.50 -8.16
C GLY A 63 -4.39 4.39 -7.29
N VAL A 64 -5.25 3.43 -7.58
CA VAL A 64 -6.37 3.06 -6.72
C VAL A 64 -5.93 1.95 -5.77
N CYS A 65 -6.05 2.19 -4.47
CA CYS A 65 -5.77 1.24 -3.40
C CYS A 65 -7.04 0.53 -2.90
N GLY A 66 -6.84 -0.58 -2.20
CA GLY A 66 -7.93 -1.26 -1.49
C GLY A 66 -8.57 -0.40 -0.40
N SER A 67 -7.80 0.47 0.26
CA SER A 67 -8.29 1.42 1.26
C SER A 67 -9.28 2.43 0.69
N ASP A 68 -9.04 2.97 -0.52
CA ASP A 68 -9.97 3.89 -1.18
C ASP A 68 -11.36 3.27 -1.38
N ILE A 69 -11.39 1.95 -1.61
CA ILE A 69 -12.64 1.20 -1.74
C ILE A 69 -13.31 1.03 -0.38
N HIS A 70 -12.54 0.71 0.67
CA HIS A 70 -13.05 0.53 2.02
C HIS A 70 -13.55 1.83 2.68
N PHE A 71 -13.15 3.01 2.16
CA PHE A 71 -13.74 4.29 2.56
C PHE A 71 -15.15 4.49 2.04
N TYR A 72 -15.53 3.82 0.95
CA TYR A 72 -16.79 3.98 0.27
C TYR A 72 -17.73 2.79 0.42
N GLU A 73 -17.19 1.58 0.49
CA GLU A 73 -17.94 0.39 0.86
C GLU A 73 -18.37 0.46 2.33
N THR A 74 -19.62 0.08 2.59
CA THR A 74 -20.19 0.11 3.95
C THR A 74 -20.67 -1.27 4.39
N ASP A 75 -20.79 -1.41 5.68
CA ASP A 75 -21.50 -2.56 6.26
C ASP A 75 -23.04 -2.34 6.22
N LYS A 76 -23.77 -3.27 6.84
CA LYS A 76 -25.25 -3.25 6.90
C LYS A 76 -25.82 -2.02 7.64
N ASP A 77 -25.03 -1.37 8.46
CA ASP A 77 -25.40 -0.19 9.27
C ASP A 77 -24.85 1.12 8.69
N ASP A 78 -24.40 1.09 7.41
CA ASP A 78 -23.81 2.20 6.64
C ASP A 78 -22.49 2.79 7.18
N TYR A 79 -21.76 2.06 8.03
CA TYR A 79 -20.41 2.44 8.42
C TYR A 79 -19.38 2.00 7.39
N ILE A 80 -18.36 2.84 7.14
CA ILE A 80 -17.25 2.50 6.23
C ILE A 80 -16.54 1.23 6.71
N LEU A 81 -15.85 0.54 5.79
CA LEU A 81 -15.12 -0.69 6.14
C LEU A 81 -13.66 -0.47 6.54
N TYR A 82 -13.13 0.74 6.40
CA TYR A 82 -11.73 1.01 6.70
C TYR A 82 -11.45 1.08 8.21
N PRO A 83 -10.53 0.22 8.72
CA PRO A 83 -10.34 0.09 10.17
C PRO A 83 -9.30 1.06 10.77
N GLY A 84 -8.64 1.88 9.96
CA GLY A 84 -7.52 2.71 10.41
C GLY A 84 -7.86 4.17 10.63
N LEU A 85 -6.79 4.97 10.82
CA LEU A 85 -6.85 6.40 11.05
C LEU A 85 -7.48 7.13 9.86
N THR A 86 -8.46 7.99 10.12
CA THR A 86 -9.19 8.73 9.06
C THR A 86 -9.77 10.04 9.56
N LYS A 87 -9.89 11.01 8.65
CA LYS A 87 -10.57 12.28 8.89
C LYS A 87 -11.27 12.74 7.63
N PHE A 88 -12.56 13.02 7.70
CA PHE A 88 -13.35 13.52 6.58
C PHE A 88 -14.00 14.86 6.91
N PRO A 89 -14.30 15.73 5.89
CA PRO A 89 -14.09 15.51 4.48
C PRO A 89 -12.62 15.59 4.06
N ALA A 90 -12.22 14.81 3.05
CA ALA A 90 -10.89 14.87 2.44
C ALA A 90 -10.94 14.42 0.97
N THR A 91 -10.02 14.92 0.16
CA THR A 91 -9.70 14.31 -1.13
C THR A 91 -8.99 12.98 -0.86
N ILE A 92 -9.37 11.89 -1.52
CA ILE A 92 -8.74 10.59 -1.34
C ILE A 92 -7.62 10.36 -2.36
N GLY A 93 -6.91 9.22 -2.24
CA GLY A 93 -5.81 8.79 -3.11
C GLY A 93 -4.43 9.13 -2.54
N HIS A 94 -3.55 8.13 -2.46
CA HIS A 94 -2.27 8.21 -1.77
C HIS A 94 -1.11 7.53 -2.52
N GLU A 95 -1.39 6.85 -3.63
CA GLU A 95 -0.40 6.19 -4.48
C GLU A 95 -0.16 7.04 -5.73
N PHE A 96 0.75 8.01 -5.72
CA PHE A 96 0.79 8.99 -6.79
C PHE A 96 2.19 9.42 -7.22
N ALA A 97 2.23 10.00 -8.42
CA ALA A 97 3.38 10.68 -8.97
C ALA A 97 2.93 11.97 -9.67
N GLY A 98 3.78 12.98 -9.60
CA GLY A 98 3.50 14.29 -10.17
C GLY A 98 4.76 15.11 -10.45
N GLU A 99 4.54 16.27 -11.03
CA GLU A 99 5.55 17.27 -11.36
C GLU A 99 5.48 18.43 -10.37
N ILE A 100 6.60 18.84 -9.80
CA ILE A 100 6.66 20.03 -8.95
C ILE A 100 6.39 21.27 -9.80
N VAL A 101 5.34 22.03 -9.51
CA VAL A 101 4.98 23.26 -10.21
C VAL A 101 5.23 24.52 -9.39
N GLU A 102 5.30 24.39 -8.06
CA GLU A 102 5.62 25.46 -7.13
C GLU A 102 6.39 24.90 -5.93
N ILE A 103 7.30 25.66 -5.38
CA ILE A 103 8.02 25.33 -4.16
C ILE A 103 7.86 26.49 -3.19
N GLY A 104 7.34 26.18 -2.01
CA GLY A 104 7.24 27.13 -0.92
C GLY A 104 8.61 27.55 -0.38
N PRO A 105 8.70 28.69 0.32
CA PRO A 105 9.95 29.17 0.89
C PRO A 105 10.49 28.21 1.97
N GLY A 106 11.82 28.10 2.09
CA GLY A 106 12.46 27.34 3.16
C GLY A 106 13.71 26.58 2.70
N PRO A 107 14.58 26.19 3.64
CA PRO A 107 15.80 25.45 3.35
C PRO A 107 15.54 23.98 2.96
N GLU A 108 14.38 23.44 3.27
CA GLU A 108 13.95 22.06 2.98
C GLU A 108 13.86 21.79 1.48
N ALA A 109 13.66 22.83 0.67
CA ALA A 109 13.61 22.77 -0.80
C ALA A 109 14.96 22.45 -1.45
N LYS A 110 16.05 22.43 -0.66
CA LYS A 110 17.39 22.18 -1.20
C LYS A 110 17.46 20.83 -1.93
N GLY A 111 17.84 20.87 -3.20
CA GLY A 111 17.91 19.69 -4.06
C GLY A 111 16.69 19.46 -4.95
N PHE A 112 15.62 20.24 -4.80
CA PHE A 112 14.45 20.23 -5.67
C PHE A 112 14.30 21.53 -6.47
N LYS A 113 13.63 21.44 -7.62
CA LYS A 113 13.27 22.57 -8.48
C LYS A 113 11.93 22.34 -9.15
N VAL A 114 11.31 23.40 -9.60
CA VAL A 114 10.13 23.33 -10.49
C VAL A 114 10.49 22.53 -11.74
N GLY A 115 9.61 21.63 -12.13
CA GLY A 115 9.79 20.65 -13.21
C GLY A 115 10.36 19.30 -12.75
N ASP A 116 10.79 19.14 -11.50
CA ASP A 116 11.21 17.82 -10.99
C ASP A 116 10.02 16.86 -10.95
N ARG A 117 10.26 15.63 -11.37
CA ARG A 117 9.30 14.52 -11.37
C ARG A 117 9.47 13.74 -10.07
N VAL A 118 8.39 13.61 -9.29
CA VAL A 118 8.47 13.02 -7.96
C VAL A 118 7.31 12.06 -7.68
N THR A 119 7.58 11.09 -6.81
CA THR A 119 6.59 10.38 -5.99
C THR A 119 6.76 10.80 -4.54
N VAL A 120 5.80 10.47 -3.68
CA VAL A 120 5.74 11.00 -2.32
C VAL A 120 5.47 9.88 -1.32
N GLU A 121 6.11 9.93 -0.16
CA GLU A 121 5.68 9.13 0.99
C GLU A 121 4.32 9.65 1.47
N GLU A 122 3.32 8.77 1.55
CA GLU A 122 1.97 9.19 1.99
C GLU A 122 1.91 9.45 3.50
N MET A 123 2.77 8.81 4.29
CA MET A 123 2.83 8.97 5.75
C MET A 123 3.60 10.25 6.12
N VAL A 124 2.88 11.26 6.59
CA VAL A 124 3.47 12.55 6.98
C VAL A 124 3.89 12.50 8.44
N TRP A 125 5.13 12.11 8.65
CA TRP A 125 5.73 11.98 9.99
C TRP A 125 6.40 13.28 10.47
N CYS A 126 6.37 13.56 11.80
CA CYS A 126 6.85 14.81 12.36
C CYS A 126 8.38 14.91 12.49
N GLY A 127 9.09 13.81 12.72
CA GLY A 127 10.55 13.77 12.89
C GLY A 127 11.06 14.01 14.31
N TYR A 128 10.24 14.44 15.27
CA TYR A 128 10.67 14.83 16.62
C TYR A 128 10.01 14.06 17.77
N CYS A 129 8.91 13.35 17.53
CA CYS A 129 8.32 12.49 18.57
C CYS A 129 9.22 11.28 18.87
N ARG A 130 8.92 10.57 19.96
CA ARG A 130 9.72 9.40 20.36
C ARG A 130 9.81 8.37 19.24
N SER A 131 8.69 7.95 18.67
CA SER A 131 8.67 6.95 17.58
C SER A 131 9.54 7.34 16.39
N CYS A 132 9.46 8.61 15.93
CA CYS A 132 10.30 9.09 14.85
C CYS A 132 11.80 9.08 15.20
N ARG A 133 12.15 9.50 16.43
CA ARG A 133 13.54 9.55 16.90
C ARG A 133 14.14 8.16 17.16
N ASP A 134 13.29 7.18 17.45
CA ASP A 134 13.67 5.77 17.57
C ASP A 134 13.79 5.05 16.21
N GLY A 135 13.51 5.78 15.07
CA GLY A 135 13.60 5.25 13.72
C GLY A 135 12.32 4.61 13.20
N PHE A 136 11.17 4.86 13.82
CA PHE A 136 9.87 4.30 13.45
C PHE A 136 8.90 5.35 12.92
N PRO A 137 9.18 6.02 11.77
CA PRO A 137 8.36 7.11 11.25
C PRO A 137 6.92 6.66 10.92
N ASN A 138 6.73 5.41 10.49
CA ASN A 138 5.41 4.82 10.21
C ASN A 138 4.49 4.77 11.45
N HIS A 139 5.04 4.94 12.65
CA HIS A 139 4.32 4.93 13.92
C HIS A 139 4.44 6.29 14.63
N CYS A 140 4.53 7.36 13.86
CA CYS A 140 4.61 8.73 14.37
C CYS A 140 3.42 9.03 15.27
N GLU A 141 3.68 9.61 16.46
CA GLU A 141 2.63 10.00 17.42
C GLU A 141 1.73 11.14 16.88
N ASN A 142 2.25 11.91 15.92
CA ASN A 142 1.55 13.02 15.25
C ASN A 142 1.32 12.69 13.77
N LEU A 143 1.02 11.45 13.45
CA LEU A 143 0.88 11.01 12.05
C LEU A 143 -0.28 11.71 11.36
N GLU A 144 0.00 12.23 10.17
CA GLU A 144 -0.99 12.52 9.13
C GLU A 144 -0.78 11.55 7.97
N GLU A 145 -1.85 11.21 7.29
CA GLU A 145 -1.81 10.29 6.16
C GLU A 145 -2.51 10.96 4.96
N ILE A 146 -1.75 11.17 3.87
CA ILE A 146 -2.26 11.77 2.62
C ILE A 146 -3.37 10.89 2.06
N GLY A 147 -4.54 11.47 1.79
CA GLY A 147 -5.71 10.75 1.30
C GLY A 147 -6.51 10.00 2.38
N PHE A 148 -6.11 10.13 3.66
CA PHE A 148 -6.80 9.52 4.82
C PHE A 148 -7.19 10.54 5.89
N THR A 149 -6.25 11.37 6.32
CA THR A 149 -6.47 12.39 7.36
C THR A 149 -6.30 13.81 6.82
N ILE A 150 -5.61 13.96 5.71
CA ILE A 150 -5.41 15.18 4.93
C ILE A 150 -5.68 14.89 3.46
N ASP A 151 -5.84 15.95 2.65
CA ASP A 151 -6.16 15.83 1.24
C ASP A 151 -5.13 14.99 0.47
N GLY A 152 -5.64 14.15 -0.44
CA GLY A 152 -4.90 13.23 -1.28
C GLY A 152 -4.85 13.63 -2.75
N ALA A 153 -4.42 12.70 -3.59
CA ALA A 153 -3.97 12.93 -4.95
C ALA A 153 -4.96 12.50 -6.05
N MET A 154 -6.19 12.08 -5.72
CA MET A 154 -7.24 11.99 -6.74
C MET A 154 -7.80 13.39 -7.05
N ALA A 155 -6.88 14.28 -7.48
CA ALA A 155 -7.08 15.69 -7.80
C ALA A 155 -6.11 16.13 -8.90
N GLU A 156 -6.32 17.32 -9.48
CA GLU A 156 -5.38 17.89 -10.46
C GLU A 156 -4.06 18.33 -9.79
N TYR A 157 -4.13 18.82 -8.54
CA TYR A 157 -2.96 19.30 -7.78
C TYR A 157 -3.06 18.86 -6.32
N ILE A 158 -1.88 18.79 -5.67
CA ILE A 158 -1.75 18.54 -4.24
C ILE A 158 -0.54 19.32 -3.67
N VAL A 159 -0.67 19.79 -2.44
CA VAL A 159 0.47 20.31 -1.66
C VAL A 159 0.97 19.20 -0.74
N VAL A 160 2.28 19.01 -0.70
CA VAL A 160 2.95 17.99 0.12
C VAL A 160 4.21 18.55 0.80
N PRO A 161 4.59 18.05 1.99
CA PRO A 161 5.89 18.37 2.56
C PRO A 161 7.01 17.90 1.63
N ILE A 162 7.88 18.80 1.22
CA ILE A 162 8.92 18.52 0.20
C ILE A 162 9.92 17.44 0.68
N LYS A 163 10.10 17.30 1.99
CA LYS A 163 10.94 16.25 2.60
C LYS A 163 10.48 14.83 2.31
N LEU A 164 9.22 14.64 1.90
CA LEU A 164 8.61 13.35 1.58
C LEU A 164 8.68 13.03 0.07
N CYS A 165 9.15 13.98 -0.74
CA CYS A 165 9.29 13.82 -2.19
C CYS A 165 10.53 13.00 -2.55
N TRP A 166 10.40 12.13 -3.54
CA TRP A 166 11.47 11.31 -4.09
C TRP A 166 11.52 11.46 -5.60
N LYS A 167 12.71 11.82 -6.14
CA LYS A 167 12.93 12.00 -7.58
C LYS A 167 12.80 10.70 -8.34
N LEU A 168 12.23 10.76 -9.53
CA LEU A 168 11.90 9.64 -10.39
C LEU A 168 12.83 9.51 -11.62
N ASP A 169 13.96 10.20 -11.64
CA ASP A 169 14.84 10.25 -12.81
C ASP A 169 15.16 8.86 -13.37
N ALA A 170 15.52 7.89 -12.51
CA ALA A 170 15.82 6.51 -12.92
C ALA A 170 14.66 5.79 -13.61
N VAL A 171 13.40 6.09 -13.22
CA VAL A 171 12.22 5.51 -13.88
C VAL A 171 12.03 6.15 -15.25
N PHE A 172 12.18 7.47 -15.36
CA PHE A 172 12.05 8.19 -16.63
C PHE A 172 13.18 7.93 -17.61
N GLU A 173 14.38 7.60 -17.14
CA GLU A 173 15.49 7.14 -18.00
C GLU A 173 15.18 5.78 -18.63
N ARG A 174 14.45 4.91 -17.92
CA ARG A 174 14.10 3.57 -18.42
C ARG A 174 12.95 3.57 -19.43
N TYR A 175 11.89 4.35 -19.16
CA TYR A 175 10.68 4.34 -19.98
C TYR A 175 10.68 5.51 -20.98
N SER A 176 10.79 5.21 -22.28
CA SER A 176 10.68 6.21 -23.34
C SER A 176 9.28 6.80 -23.50
N ASN A 177 8.25 6.05 -23.06
CA ASN A 177 6.87 6.54 -23.02
C ASN A 177 6.64 7.26 -21.67
N GLU A 178 6.53 8.58 -21.73
CA GLU A 178 6.38 9.42 -20.53
C GLU A 178 5.09 9.10 -19.75
N ASP A 179 3.97 8.85 -20.44
CA ASP A 179 2.72 8.47 -19.79
C ASP A 179 2.88 7.17 -18.98
N LEU A 180 3.55 6.17 -19.55
CA LEU A 180 3.83 4.92 -18.86
C LEU A 180 4.79 5.12 -17.68
N ALA A 181 5.79 6.00 -17.83
CA ALA A 181 6.71 6.34 -16.73
C ALA A 181 5.95 6.93 -15.53
N TRP A 182 5.00 7.84 -15.75
CA TRP A 182 4.13 8.37 -14.71
C TRP A 182 3.26 7.30 -14.04
N GLU A 183 2.65 6.44 -14.85
CA GLU A 183 1.80 5.36 -14.35
C GLU A 183 2.58 4.35 -13.50
N VAL A 184 3.76 3.95 -13.95
CA VAL A 184 4.68 3.09 -13.18
C VAL A 184 5.12 3.79 -11.89
N SER A 185 5.43 5.07 -11.96
CA SER A 185 5.85 5.86 -10.79
C SER A 185 4.78 5.92 -9.70
N ALA A 186 3.49 5.96 -10.07
CA ALA A 186 2.39 5.89 -9.11
C ALA A 186 2.28 4.54 -8.38
N THR A 187 2.96 3.48 -8.87
CA THR A 187 3.02 2.19 -8.19
C THR A 187 4.18 2.07 -7.20
N THR A 188 4.97 3.13 -7.02
CA THR A 188 6.10 3.13 -6.09
C THR A 188 5.62 2.91 -4.66
N GLU A 189 4.60 3.65 -4.22
CA GLU A 189 4.07 3.56 -2.86
C GLU A 189 3.67 2.12 -2.48
N PRO A 190 2.74 1.42 -3.19
CA PRO A 190 2.36 0.06 -2.80
C PRO A 190 3.49 -0.96 -2.93
N THR A 191 4.48 -0.71 -3.81
CA THR A 191 5.68 -1.53 -3.88
C THR A 191 6.59 -1.30 -2.66
N CYS A 192 6.66 -0.06 -2.16
CA CYS A 192 7.35 0.28 -0.92
C CYS A 192 6.71 -0.39 0.30
N VAL A 193 5.39 -0.52 0.35
CA VAL A 193 4.68 -1.29 1.40
C VAL A 193 5.12 -2.76 1.38
N ALA A 194 5.19 -3.38 0.20
CA ALA A 194 5.67 -4.75 0.05
C ALA A 194 7.16 -4.88 0.44
N TYR A 195 7.99 -3.91 0.03
CA TYR A 195 9.41 -3.86 0.40
C TYR A 195 9.62 -3.76 1.91
N ASN A 196 8.91 -2.84 2.57
CA ASN A 196 8.92 -2.72 4.03
C ASN A 196 8.58 -4.05 4.70
N THR A 197 7.51 -4.69 4.25
CA THR A 197 7.04 -5.97 4.81
C THR A 197 8.11 -7.05 4.77
N ILE A 198 8.75 -7.20 3.61
CA ILE A 198 9.69 -8.30 3.34
C ILE A 198 11.07 -7.99 3.94
N PHE A 199 11.64 -6.84 3.62
CA PHE A 199 13.06 -6.57 3.87
C PHE A 199 13.32 -5.83 5.17
N VAL A 200 12.44 -4.91 5.56
CA VAL A 200 12.60 -4.16 6.81
C VAL A 200 11.97 -4.92 7.97
N ARG A 201 10.66 -5.20 7.90
CA ARG A 201 9.94 -5.80 9.03
C ARG A 201 10.33 -7.25 9.28
N ALA A 202 10.33 -8.09 8.24
CA ALA A 202 10.71 -9.50 8.34
C ALA A 202 12.24 -9.72 8.21
N GLY A 203 13.04 -8.68 7.93
CA GLY A 203 14.49 -8.78 7.79
C GLY A 203 14.93 -9.63 6.59
N GLY A 204 14.12 -9.70 5.55
CA GLY A 204 14.40 -10.42 4.31
C GLY A 204 14.52 -11.93 4.46
N PHE A 205 15.17 -12.55 3.49
CA PHE A 205 15.45 -13.98 3.41
C PHE A 205 16.80 -14.22 2.71
N ARG A 206 17.35 -15.42 2.81
CA ARG A 206 18.58 -15.78 2.09
C ARG A 206 18.28 -16.10 0.63
N PRO A 207 19.14 -15.73 -0.35
CA PRO A 207 19.01 -16.22 -1.71
C PRO A 207 18.86 -17.75 -1.74
N GLY A 208 17.96 -18.26 -2.58
CA GLY A 208 17.58 -19.67 -2.59
C GLY A 208 16.39 -20.03 -1.70
N ALA A 209 15.77 -19.07 -1.01
CA ALA A 209 14.60 -19.28 -0.16
C ALA A 209 13.35 -19.75 -0.94
N TYR A 210 12.47 -20.45 -0.24
CA TYR A 210 11.10 -20.73 -0.66
C TYR A 210 10.16 -19.68 -0.04
N VAL A 211 9.40 -19.00 -0.89
CA VAL A 211 8.50 -17.93 -0.47
C VAL A 211 7.06 -18.26 -0.86
N ALA A 212 6.12 -18.09 0.08
CA ALA A 212 4.69 -18.24 -0.17
C ALA A 212 3.99 -16.87 -0.04
N ILE A 213 3.24 -16.45 -1.06
CA ILE A 213 2.49 -15.18 -1.09
C ILE A 213 1.00 -15.51 -1.10
N TYR A 214 0.29 -15.03 -0.10
CA TYR A 214 -1.16 -15.18 0.03
C TYR A 214 -1.85 -13.87 -0.34
N GLY A 215 -2.55 -13.88 -1.48
CA GLY A 215 -3.12 -12.72 -2.14
C GLY A 215 -2.19 -12.13 -3.20
N ALA A 216 -2.69 -11.96 -4.43
CA ALA A 216 -2.00 -11.32 -5.55
C ALA A 216 -2.69 -10.01 -5.97
N GLY A 217 -3.14 -9.22 -5.00
CA GLY A 217 -3.47 -7.81 -5.19
C GLY A 217 -2.20 -6.99 -5.47
N PRO A 218 -2.29 -5.66 -5.61
CA PRO A 218 -1.13 -4.82 -5.94
C PRO A 218 0.09 -5.06 -5.04
N ILE A 219 -0.11 -5.16 -3.72
CA ILE A 219 0.97 -5.44 -2.75
C ILE A 219 1.54 -6.84 -2.96
N GLY A 220 0.69 -7.87 -3.14
CA GLY A 220 1.15 -9.24 -3.40
C GLY A 220 1.90 -9.37 -4.72
N LEU A 221 1.45 -8.69 -5.78
CA LEU A 221 2.16 -8.65 -7.08
C LEU A 221 3.53 -7.95 -6.94
N GLY A 222 3.61 -6.86 -6.16
CA GLY A 222 4.87 -6.23 -5.80
C GLY A 222 5.78 -7.17 -5.01
N ALA A 223 5.24 -7.88 -4.00
CA ALA A 223 5.97 -8.85 -3.20
C ALA A 223 6.56 -10.00 -4.05
N ILE A 224 5.80 -10.52 -5.02
CA ILE A 224 6.29 -11.55 -5.96
C ILE A 224 7.52 -11.06 -6.72
N GLN A 225 7.44 -9.86 -7.31
CA GLN A 225 8.56 -9.27 -8.06
C GLN A 225 9.79 -9.06 -7.17
N LEU A 226 9.59 -8.45 -6.00
CA LEU A 226 10.65 -8.19 -5.03
C LEU A 226 11.33 -9.49 -4.57
N CYS A 227 10.56 -10.54 -4.27
CA CYS A 227 11.12 -11.83 -3.86
C CYS A 227 11.92 -12.49 -4.99
N LYS A 228 11.45 -12.43 -6.24
CA LYS A 228 12.20 -12.93 -7.39
C LYS A 228 13.49 -12.15 -7.62
N ALA A 229 13.41 -10.81 -7.58
CA ALA A 229 14.58 -9.94 -7.70
C ALA A 229 15.63 -10.17 -6.60
N ALA A 230 15.19 -10.54 -5.38
CA ALA A 230 16.05 -10.85 -4.25
C ALA A 230 16.60 -12.29 -4.25
N GLY A 231 16.31 -13.10 -5.29
CA GLY A 231 16.89 -14.43 -5.46
C GLY A 231 16.15 -15.55 -4.75
N ALA A 232 14.84 -15.44 -4.53
CA ALA A 232 14.03 -16.57 -4.09
C ALA A 232 14.09 -17.71 -5.12
N ALA A 233 14.40 -18.93 -4.67
CA ALA A 233 14.45 -20.12 -5.54
C ALA A 233 13.05 -20.47 -6.07
N LYS A 234 12.03 -20.24 -5.24
CA LYS A 234 10.65 -20.46 -5.65
C LYS A 234 9.72 -19.47 -4.95
N VAL A 235 8.84 -18.84 -5.73
CA VAL A 235 7.73 -18.00 -5.24
C VAL A 235 6.41 -18.69 -5.59
N ILE A 236 5.66 -19.10 -4.57
CA ILE A 236 4.37 -19.78 -4.66
C ILE A 236 3.29 -18.76 -4.30
N ALA A 237 2.32 -18.52 -5.17
CA ALA A 237 1.26 -17.55 -4.92
C ALA A 237 -0.12 -18.22 -4.84
N PHE A 238 -0.96 -17.73 -3.92
CA PHE A 238 -2.34 -18.14 -3.75
C PHE A 238 -3.26 -16.94 -3.97
N GLU A 239 -4.18 -17.05 -4.95
CA GLU A 239 -5.08 -15.97 -5.31
C GLU A 239 -6.41 -16.52 -5.86
N THR A 240 -7.53 -15.93 -5.44
CA THR A 240 -8.86 -16.36 -5.84
C THR A 240 -9.28 -15.86 -7.22
N SER A 241 -8.80 -14.66 -7.63
CA SER A 241 -9.10 -14.08 -8.94
C SER A 241 -8.25 -14.72 -10.04
N GLU A 242 -8.89 -15.19 -11.10
CA GLU A 242 -8.19 -15.76 -12.25
C GLU A 242 -7.29 -14.74 -12.96
N VAL A 243 -7.77 -13.50 -13.09
CA VAL A 243 -7.01 -12.41 -13.70
C VAL A 243 -5.73 -12.15 -12.90
N ARG A 244 -5.84 -12.03 -11.58
CA ARG A 244 -4.69 -11.82 -10.70
C ARG A 244 -3.75 -13.00 -10.66
N ARG A 245 -4.25 -14.24 -10.79
CA ARG A 245 -3.38 -15.42 -10.94
C ARG A 245 -2.54 -15.35 -12.22
N ARG A 246 -3.10 -14.87 -13.34
CA ARG A 246 -2.31 -14.65 -14.57
C ARG A 246 -1.23 -13.60 -14.36
N LEU A 247 -1.60 -12.44 -13.78
CA LEU A 247 -0.65 -11.38 -13.44
C LEU A 247 0.47 -11.88 -12.53
N ALA A 248 0.14 -12.68 -11.50
CA ALA A 248 1.13 -13.27 -10.60
C ALA A 248 2.19 -14.10 -11.35
N LYS A 249 1.76 -14.89 -12.36
CA LYS A 249 2.70 -15.61 -13.24
C LYS A 249 3.54 -14.66 -14.10
N GLU A 250 2.91 -13.65 -14.70
CA GLU A 250 3.57 -12.68 -15.58
C GLU A 250 4.63 -11.84 -14.83
N VAL A 251 4.43 -11.60 -13.53
CA VAL A 251 5.39 -10.88 -12.69
C VAL A 251 6.39 -11.80 -11.98
N GLY A 252 6.39 -13.11 -12.27
CA GLY A 252 7.46 -14.01 -11.90
C GLY A 252 7.15 -15.04 -10.81
N ALA A 253 5.88 -15.26 -10.41
CA ALA A 253 5.56 -16.39 -9.53
C ALA A 253 5.83 -17.73 -10.26
N ASP A 254 6.58 -18.62 -9.61
CA ASP A 254 6.93 -19.93 -10.16
C ASP A 254 5.72 -20.88 -10.18
N ALA A 255 4.83 -20.76 -9.20
CA ALA A 255 3.60 -21.54 -9.10
C ALA A 255 2.46 -20.67 -8.55
N VAL A 256 1.26 -20.81 -9.13
CA VAL A 256 0.09 -20.01 -8.73
C VAL A 256 -1.15 -20.88 -8.67
N TYR A 257 -1.87 -20.80 -7.55
CA TYR A 257 -3.04 -21.64 -7.27
C TYR A 257 -4.24 -20.82 -6.81
N ASP A 258 -5.43 -21.39 -7.05
CA ASP A 258 -6.66 -20.94 -6.43
C ASP A 258 -6.82 -21.67 -5.06
N PRO A 259 -6.72 -20.96 -3.93
CA PRO A 259 -6.76 -21.59 -2.60
C PRO A 259 -8.14 -22.24 -2.29
N ARG A 260 -9.17 -21.98 -3.10
CA ARG A 260 -10.48 -22.65 -2.99
C ARG A 260 -10.48 -24.04 -3.63
N LYS A 261 -9.48 -24.35 -4.46
CA LYS A 261 -9.37 -25.62 -5.21
C LYS A 261 -8.25 -26.53 -4.70
N VAL A 262 -7.37 -26.00 -3.85
CA VAL A 262 -6.24 -26.73 -3.27
C VAL A 262 -6.10 -26.40 -1.80
N THR A 263 -5.43 -27.24 -1.05
CA THR A 263 -5.00 -26.94 0.33
C THR A 263 -3.64 -26.22 0.24
N PRO A 264 -3.54 -24.92 0.56
CA PRO A 264 -2.30 -24.17 0.41
C PRO A 264 -1.10 -24.79 1.12
N SER A 265 -1.28 -25.27 2.35
CA SER A 265 -0.22 -25.92 3.11
C SER A 265 0.28 -27.20 2.43
N GLY A 266 -0.60 -28.01 1.87
CA GLY A 266 -0.23 -29.20 1.12
C GLY A 266 0.64 -28.85 -0.10
N VAL A 267 0.21 -27.84 -0.88
CA VAL A 267 0.98 -27.34 -2.05
C VAL A 267 2.36 -26.84 -1.66
N VAL A 268 2.46 -26.03 -0.60
CA VAL A 268 3.76 -25.51 -0.14
C VAL A 268 4.68 -26.66 0.26
N MET A 269 4.19 -27.61 1.07
CA MET A 269 4.99 -28.75 1.52
C MET A 269 5.44 -29.65 0.34
N GLU A 270 4.57 -29.89 -0.61
CA GLU A 270 4.93 -30.65 -1.83
C GLU A 270 6.01 -29.95 -2.64
N LEU A 271 5.82 -28.66 -3.00
CA LEU A 271 6.73 -27.91 -3.85
C LEU A 271 8.07 -27.59 -3.19
N THR A 272 8.13 -27.62 -1.86
CA THR A 272 9.36 -27.45 -1.07
C THR A 272 9.97 -28.79 -0.59
N LYS A 273 9.39 -29.92 -1.02
CA LYS A 273 9.81 -31.27 -0.62
C LYS A 273 9.87 -31.46 0.91
N GLY A 274 8.90 -30.87 1.62
CA GLY A 274 8.81 -30.96 3.07
C GLY A 274 9.63 -29.91 3.84
N ALA A 275 10.42 -29.07 3.18
CA ALA A 275 11.22 -28.03 3.85
C ALA A 275 10.36 -26.90 4.45
N GLY A 276 9.22 -26.60 3.82
CA GLY A 276 8.36 -25.48 4.19
C GLY A 276 8.79 -24.15 3.54
N ALA A 277 8.12 -23.06 3.93
CA ALA A 277 8.41 -21.71 3.45
C ALA A 277 9.34 -20.97 4.41
N ASP A 278 10.42 -20.39 3.89
CA ASP A 278 11.33 -19.52 4.64
C ASP A 278 10.67 -18.16 4.97
N LEU A 279 9.78 -17.71 4.05
CA LEU A 279 8.95 -16.53 4.23
C LEU A 279 7.55 -16.78 3.67
N SER A 280 6.53 -16.49 4.47
CA SER A 280 5.14 -16.39 4.03
C SER A 280 4.67 -14.94 4.18
N VAL A 281 4.03 -14.37 3.15
CA VAL A 281 3.49 -13.01 3.17
C VAL A 281 1.97 -13.06 3.11
N GLU A 282 1.30 -12.51 4.12
CA GLU A 282 -0.15 -12.31 4.16
C GLU A 282 -0.49 -10.95 3.55
N ALA A 283 -0.97 -10.95 2.31
CA ALA A 283 -1.38 -9.77 1.55
C ALA A 283 -2.84 -9.88 1.01
N ALA A 284 -3.60 -10.86 1.51
CA ALA A 284 -4.99 -11.07 1.13
C ALA A 284 -5.98 -10.31 2.01
N GLY A 285 -5.57 -9.92 3.23
CA GLY A 285 -6.46 -9.35 4.23
C GLY A 285 -7.51 -10.35 4.75
N ALA A 286 -7.17 -11.65 4.74
CA ALA A 286 -8.03 -12.75 5.19
C ALA A 286 -7.29 -13.69 6.16
N PRO A 287 -6.75 -13.13 7.27
CA PRO A 287 -5.85 -13.87 8.16
C PRO A 287 -6.51 -15.09 8.82
N ASP A 288 -7.84 -15.09 8.97
CA ASP A 288 -8.61 -16.24 9.44
C ASP A 288 -8.46 -17.49 8.55
N LYS A 289 -8.20 -17.30 7.26
CA LYS A 289 -8.00 -18.36 6.26
C LYS A 289 -6.53 -18.62 5.96
N THR A 290 -5.70 -17.60 6.01
CA THR A 290 -4.31 -17.67 5.55
C THR A 290 -3.34 -18.07 6.66
N ILE A 291 -3.48 -17.54 7.88
CA ILE A 291 -2.58 -17.85 9.01
C ILE A 291 -2.57 -19.34 9.35
N PRO A 292 -3.72 -20.04 9.46
CA PRO A 292 -3.72 -21.48 9.74
C PRO A 292 -3.03 -22.33 8.67
N GLU A 293 -2.94 -21.86 7.44
CA GLU A 293 -2.18 -22.53 6.38
C GLU A 293 -0.69 -22.21 6.43
N MET A 294 -0.33 -20.97 6.78
CA MET A 294 1.06 -20.53 6.90
C MET A 294 1.79 -21.22 8.06
N GLU A 295 1.16 -21.32 9.23
CA GLU A 295 1.79 -21.93 10.42
C GLU A 295 2.12 -23.41 10.21
N LYS A 296 1.34 -24.14 9.40
CA LYS A 296 1.62 -25.54 9.02
C LYS A 296 2.84 -25.69 8.11
N THR A 297 3.28 -24.62 7.46
CA THR A 297 4.31 -24.63 6.42
C THR A 297 5.57 -23.88 6.78
N LEU A 298 5.73 -23.47 8.04
CA LEU A 298 6.96 -22.81 8.49
C LEU A 298 8.17 -23.71 8.27
N ALA A 299 9.16 -23.23 7.53
CA ALA A 299 10.50 -23.81 7.54
C ALA A 299 11.15 -23.61 8.91
N ILE A 300 12.28 -24.27 9.19
CA ILE A 300 13.06 -23.95 10.38
C ILE A 300 13.54 -22.51 10.28
N ASN A 301 13.27 -21.70 11.30
CA ASN A 301 13.49 -20.26 11.33
C ASN A 301 12.63 -19.49 10.31
N GLY A 302 11.52 -20.10 9.85
CA GLY A 302 10.59 -19.52 8.90
C GLY A 302 9.86 -18.30 9.47
N LYS A 303 9.43 -17.42 8.59
CA LYS A 303 8.82 -16.14 8.91
C LYS A 303 7.42 -16.02 8.30
N ILE A 304 6.51 -15.44 9.06
CA ILE A 304 5.21 -14.95 8.57
C ILE A 304 5.22 -13.43 8.68
N ALA A 305 5.00 -12.73 7.57
CA ALA A 305 4.87 -11.29 7.51
C ALA A 305 3.44 -10.91 7.11
N VAL A 306 2.75 -10.15 7.97
CA VAL A 306 1.35 -9.75 7.80
C VAL A 306 1.29 -8.29 7.39
N VAL A 307 0.73 -8.01 6.22
CA VAL A 307 0.52 -6.66 5.68
C VAL A 307 -0.94 -6.42 5.27
N GLY A 308 -1.69 -7.48 4.98
CA GLY A 308 -3.11 -7.37 4.71
C GLY A 308 -3.87 -6.89 5.95
N ARG A 309 -4.62 -5.80 5.81
CA ARG A 309 -5.40 -5.25 6.93
C ARG A 309 -6.67 -6.06 7.15
N ALA A 310 -6.89 -6.49 8.39
CA ALA A 310 -8.12 -7.12 8.84
C ALA A 310 -8.37 -6.80 10.32
N ALA A 311 -9.57 -6.29 10.60
CA ALA A 311 -10.00 -5.94 11.96
C ALA A 311 -10.62 -7.14 12.69
N GLN A 312 -9.92 -8.27 12.75
CA GLN A 312 -10.43 -9.49 13.41
C GLN A 312 -9.35 -10.21 14.21
N ARG A 313 -9.77 -10.90 15.26
CA ARG A 313 -8.90 -11.79 16.03
C ARG A 313 -8.80 -13.12 15.32
N VAL A 314 -7.59 -13.66 15.22
CA VAL A 314 -7.30 -14.95 14.59
C VAL A 314 -6.62 -15.85 15.60
N PRO A 315 -7.12 -17.09 15.84
CA PRO A 315 -6.41 -18.05 16.65
C PRO A 315 -5.13 -18.51 15.94
N MET A 316 -4.08 -18.78 16.73
CA MET A 316 -2.79 -19.25 16.24
C MET A 316 -2.35 -20.48 17.02
N TYR A 317 -1.72 -21.44 16.34
CA TYR A 317 -1.12 -22.60 16.96
C TYR A 317 0.33 -22.32 17.34
N LEU A 318 0.54 -21.86 18.58
CA LEU A 318 1.84 -21.38 19.05
C LEU A 318 2.95 -22.42 19.03
N GLU A 319 2.61 -23.72 19.23
CA GLU A 319 3.60 -24.80 19.19
C GLU A 319 4.29 -24.90 17.82
N ALA A 320 3.59 -24.59 16.71
CA ALA A 320 4.20 -24.55 15.38
C ALA A 320 5.40 -23.57 15.33
N PHE A 321 5.25 -22.43 16.02
CA PHE A 321 6.34 -21.44 16.11
C PHE A 321 7.48 -21.92 17.01
N GLN A 322 7.17 -22.61 18.11
CA GLN A 322 8.20 -23.14 19.02
C GLN A 322 9.06 -24.20 18.35
N ILE A 323 8.46 -25.24 17.77
CA ILE A 323 9.18 -26.36 17.16
C ILE A 323 9.91 -25.99 15.87
N ARG A 324 9.46 -24.94 15.17
CA ARG A 324 10.08 -24.44 13.91
C ARG A 324 10.95 -23.20 14.13
N ARG A 325 11.08 -22.71 15.36
CA ARG A 325 11.72 -21.40 15.61
C ARG A 325 11.08 -20.30 14.73
N GLY A 326 9.78 -20.38 14.54
CA GLY A 326 9.01 -19.49 13.67
C GLY A 326 8.93 -18.07 14.21
N GLN A 327 8.73 -17.12 13.31
CA GLN A 327 8.63 -15.70 13.64
C GLN A 327 7.40 -15.10 12.95
N LEU A 328 6.73 -14.16 13.63
CA LEU A 328 5.60 -13.40 13.10
C LEU A 328 5.90 -11.91 13.15
N PHE A 329 5.69 -11.23 12.02
CA PHE A 329 5.93 -9.80 11.87
C PHE A 329 4.69 -9.09 11.36
N GLY A 330 4.25 -8.03 12.05
CA GLY A 330 3.30 -7.07 11.53
C GLY A 330 4.01 -5.98 10.73
N ALA A 331 3.46 -5.59 9.60
CA ALA A 331 3.98 -4.51 8.77
C ALA A 331 2.93 -3.42 8.55
N GLN A 332 3.34 -2.17 8.63
CA GLN A 332 2.53 -0.99 8.32
C GLN A 332 3.43 0.07 7.69
N GLY A 333 2.89 0.73 6.64
CA GLY A 333 3.55 1.86 5.99
C GLY A 333 4.79 1.49 5.18
N HIS A 334 5.57 2.50 4.86
CA HIS A 334 6.65 2.40 3.87
C HIS A 334 7.76 3.45 4.07
N SER A 335 7.68 4.27 5.14
CA SER A 335 8.63 5.37 5.37
C SER A 335 9.88 4.90 6.10
N GLY A 336 11.02 5.54 5.81
CA GLY A 336 12.30 5.25 6.44
C GLY A 336 13.12 4.16 5.74
N ASP A 337 14.21 3.76 6.36
CA ASP A 337 15.09 2.65 5.97
C ASP A 337 15.57 2.64 4.50
N GLY A 338 15.51 3.78 3.81
CA GLY A 338 15.88 3.89 2.40
C GLY A 338 14.96 3.12 1.44
N ILE A 339 13.71 2.90 1.82
CA ILE A 339 12.74 2.09 1.07
C ILE A 339 12.44 2.70 -0.30
N PHE A 340 11.97 3.96 -0.34
CA PHE A 340 11.63 4.64 -1.61
C PHE A 340 12.79 4.67 -2.62
N PRO A 341 13.99 5.16 -2.26
CA PRO A 341 15.09 5.18 -3.21
C PRO A 341 15.52 3.78 -3.65
N SER A 342 15.34 2.74 -2.81
CA SER A 342 15.63 1.36 -3.20
C SER A 342 14.63 0.85 -4.23
N VAL A 343 13.34 1.05 -4.01
CA VAL A 343 12.27 0.65 -4.95
C VAL A 343 12.40 1.40 -6.26
N ILE A 344 12.63 2.72 -6.25
CA ILE A 344 12.83 3.53 -7.45
C ILE A 344 14.01 3.02 -8.27
N ARG A 345 15.15 2.67 -7.62
CA ARG A 345 16.30 2.06 -8.30
C ARG A 345 15.96 0.70 -8.91
N MET A 346 15.20 -0.14 -8.20
CA MET A 346 14.77 -1.45 -8.72
C MET A 346 13.84 -1.30 -9.93
N MET A 347 12.95 -0.30 -9.92
CA MET A 347 12.10 0.03 -11.08
C MET A 347 12.96 0.55 -12.26
N GLY A 348 13.84 1.50 -12.00
CA GLY A 348 14.71 2.09 -13.02
C GLY A 348 15.67 1.09 -13.65
N SER A 349 16.25 0.18 -12.86
CA SER A 349 17.17 -0.86 -13.35
C SER A 349 16.48 -2.05 -14.03
N GLY A 350 15.16 -2.17 -13.93
CA GLY A 350 14.40 -3.28 -14.48
C GLY A 350 14.40 -4.55 -13.66
N LEU A 351 14.86 -4.52 -12.43
CA LEU A 351 14.75 -5.64 -11.50
C LEU A 351 13.29 -5.97 -11.17
N ILE A 352 12.43 -4.95 -11.18
CA ILE A 352 10.98 -5.10 -11.09
C ILE A 352 10.30 -4.39 -12.26
N GLU A 353 9.19 -4.96 -12.75
CA GLU A 353 8.46 -4.49 -13.94
C GLU A 353 7.02 -4.16 -13.58
N SER A 354 6.81 -3.03 -12.93
CA SER A 354 5.49 -2.62 -12.43
C SER A 354 4.49 -2.26 -13.54
N SER A 355 4.94 -2.03 -14.77
CA SER A 355 4.03 -1.80 -15.91
C SER A 355 3.08 -2.98 -16.14
N LYS A 356 3.52 -4.20 -15.85
CA LYS A 356 2.72 -5.43 -16.01
C LYS A 356 1.51 -5.52 -15.07
N ILE A 357 1.55 -4.84 -13.94
CA ILE A 357 0.43 -4.88 -12.99
C ILE A 357 -0.65 -3.84 -13.28
N ILE A 358 -0.41 -2.89 -14.18
CA ILE A 358 -1.37 -1.84 -14.54
C ILE A 358 -2.38 -2.37 -15.54
N THR A 359 -3.63 -2.58 -15.10
CA THR A 359 -4.66 -3.24 -15.89
C THR A 359 -5.74 -2.31 -16.43
N ALA A 360 -5.90 -1.13 -15.85
CA ALA A 360 -6.89 -0.17 -16.29
C ALA A 360 -6.48 1.28 -16.01
N ARG A 361 -7.04 2.19 -16.80
CA ARG A 361 -6.81 3.64 -16.73
C ARG A 361 -8.13 4.38 -16.84
N PHE A 362 -8.31 5.41 -15.99
CA PHE A 362 -9.50 6.25 -16.00
C PHE A 362 -9.11 7.71 -15.85
N PRO A 363 -9.81 8.64 -16.52
CA PRO A 363 -9.68 10.05 -16.23
C PRO A 363 -10.32 10.38 -14.86
N LEU A 364 -9.88 11.47 -14.23
CA LEU A 364 -10.35 11.90 -12.90
C LEU A 364 -11.88 11.99 -12.80
N ASN A 365 -12.55 12.50 -13.82
CA ASN A 365 -14.01 12.61 -13.84
C ASN A 365 -14.75 11.27 -13.91
N LYS A 366 -14.04 10.14 -14.09
CA LYS A 366 -14.58 8.78 -14.08
C LYS A 366 -14.07 7.95 -12.89
N THR A 367 -13.51 8.58 -11.88
CA THR A 367 -12.93 7.88 -10.71
C THR A 367 -13.95 6.99 -9.98
N LEU A 368 -15.21 7.41 -9.88
CA LEU A 368 -16.27 6.54 -9.31
C LEU A 368 -16.45 5.23 -10.09
N ALA A 369 -16.32 5.27 -11.41
CA ALA A 369 -16.37 4.04 -12.22
C ALA A 369 -15.12 3.17 -11.99
N ALA A 370 -13.95 3.79 -11.80
CA ALA A 370 -12.73 3.11 -11.47
C ALA A 370 -12.83 2.39 -10.10
N LEU A 371 -13.35 3.06 -9.07
CA LEU A 371 -13.55 2.48 -7.74
C LEU A 371 -14.54 1.30 -7.78
N ARG A 372 -15.67 1.45 -8.48
CA ARG A 372 -16.63 0.34 -8.69
C ARG A 372 -16.01 -0.86 -9.42
N ARG A 373 -15.10 -0.61 -10.36
CA ARG A 373 -14.34 -1.68 -11.02
C ARG A 373 -13.33 -2.32 -10.07
N ALA A 374 -12.60 -1.52 -9.33
CA ALA A 374 -11.63 -2.00 -8.34
C ALA A 374 -12.27 -2.86 -7.23
N ALA A 375 -13.52 -2.54 -6.83
CA ALA A 375 -14.30 -3.31 -5.85
C ALA A 375 -14.55 -4.76 -6.27
N LYS A 376 -14.51 -5.08 -7.58
CA LYS A 376 -14.61 -6.47 -8.06
C LYS A 376 -13.37 -7.32 -7.75
N ARG A 377 -12.27 -6.69 -7.30
CA ARG A 377 -11.02 -7.38 -6.94
C ARG A 377 -10.40 -8.22 -8.06
N GLU A 378 -10.61 -7.83 -9.32
CA GLU A 378 -10.11 -8.54 -10.50
C GLU A 378 -8.91 -7.85 -11.16
N ASP A 379 -8.72 -6.55 -10.94
CA ASP A 379 -7.60 -5.79 -11.49
C ASP A 379 -6.31 -5.96 -10.68
N GLY A 380 -5.16 -5.78 -11.33
CA GLY A 380 -3.88 -5.56 -10.70
C GLY A 380 -3.84 -4.15 -10.08
N LYS A 381 -3.45 -3.14 -10.85
CA LYS A 381 -3.49 -1.73 -10.47
C LYS A 381 -4.35 -0.93 -11.47
N ILE A 382 -5.25 -0.13 -10.95
CA ILE A 382 -6.00 0.86 -11.72
C ILE A 382 -5.34 2.22 -11.50
N ILE A 383 -5.13 2.98 -12.57
CA ILE A 383 -4.55 4.32 -12.54
C ILE A 383 -5.61 5.37 -12.88
N ILE A 384 -5.69 6.42 -12.08
CA ILE A 384 -6.44 7.65 -12.35
C ILE A 384 -5.47 8.67 -12.96
N LYS A 385 -5.88 9.28 -14.07
CA LYS A 385 -5.15 10.38 -14.75
C LYS A 385 -5.97 11.66 -14.61
N PRO A 386 -5.53 12.63 -13.80
CA PRO A 386 -6.17 13.93 -13.64
C PRO A 386 -6.16 14.79 -14.89
#